data_ba30aeb509e37b6dc516445e03e00402
#
_entry.id   ba30aeb509e37b6dc516445e03e00402
#
_cell.length_a   1.000
_cell.length_b   1.000
_cell.length_c   1.000
_cell.angle_alpha   90.00
_cell.angle_beta   90.00
_cell.angle_gamma   90.00
#
_symmetry.space_group_name_H-M   'P 1'
#
loop_
_entity.id
_entity.type
_entity.pdbx_description
1 polymer ?
#
loop_
_entity_poly.entity_id
_entity_poly.type
_entity_poly.pdbx_seq_one_letter_code
_entity_poly.pdbx_strand_id
1 'polypeptide(L)'
;MEGVKNFLLYLLYMIPGLIGTSLVIFIHELGHFIVAKLMGVNVEVLSFGFGKTVFSHMGKKTEFRISLIPFGGYCRLGGAEDLTIALRHNEKRIEHAEEGSLFAISPYKKFLIYIAGPLMNLLLAIVLFFIVAIIPVERVSNVPLISPISEYPSLFSASIEQDEIKKGDLVLKLDGSDVVDYENLSQILSKKNGKDATLTILRDGSIFDVRISPVLYNGSYSYGITNLKEPIIGRSESPDFAVGDRIIECNGKKIEYDLDLLSIKSDEYTLTLISQNGIEKKVTLKTNSFPFAFKSNLIKSSDSSHPLSLSFERTKTIFLKTVRALSKLLSFQLKEALKEISGPFSSASNLGRISVLAFSSSSSNGFRTLLYLLAIVSISICVGNLIPIPTFDGGQMLISLCEMICHKTFRPKTYLFLHIFGLIFAWGIVILMNSWSLISKLM
;
A
#
# COMPACT_ATOMS: atom_id res chain seq x y z
N MET A 1 -13.10 16.73 -27.16
CA MET A 1 -14.05 15.93 -26.34
C MET A 1 -13.32 14.99 -25.36
N GLU A 2 -12.26 14.34 -25.77
CA GLU A 2 -11.50 13.38 -24.93
C GLU A 2 -10.83 14.05 -23.70
N GLY A 3 -10.27 15.25 -23.83
CA GLY A 3 -9.70 15.99 -22.71
C GLY A 3 -10.70 16.38 -21.63
N VAL A 4 -11.93 16.75 -22.01
CA VAL A 4 -13.01 17.08 -21.05
C VAL A 4 -13.47 15.80 -20.32
N LYS A 5 -13.57 14.67 -21.02
CA LYS A 5 -13.92 13.38 -20.41
C LYS A 5 -12.86 12.94 -19.39
N ASN A 6 -11.59 13.06 -19.75
CA ASN A 6 -10.48 12.72 -18.85
C ASN A 6 -10.43 13.63 -17.62
N PHE A 7 -10.72 14.92 -17.79
CA PHE A 7 -10.81 15.88 -16.67
C PHE A 7 -11.98 15.56 -15.73
N LEU A 8 -13.16 15.24 -16.27
CA LEU A 8 -14.33 14.86 -15.47
C LEU A 8 -14.08 13.55 -14.70
N LEU A 9 -13.43 12.55 -15.34
CA LEU A 9 -13.04 11.31 -14.68
C LEU A 9 -12.02 11.56 -13.56
N TYR A 10 -11.07 12.46 -13.78
CA TYR A 10 -10.10 12.86 -12.75
C TYR A 10 -10.79 13.47 -11.54
N LEU A 11 -11.76 14.38 -11.74
CA LEU A 11 -12.56 14.97 -10.66
C LEU A 11 -13.40 13.91 -9.93
N LEU A 12 -13.99 12.97 -10.66
CA LEU A 12 -14.78 11.89 -10.07
C LEU A 12 -13.93 10.99 -9.15
N TYR A 13 -12.71 10.65 -9.57
CA TYR A 13 -11.78 9.88 -8.76
C TYR A 13 -11.21 10.66 -7.56
N MET A 14 -11.13 11.98 -7.64
CA MET A 14 -10.68 12.80 -6.52
C MET A 14 -11.61 12.72 -5.32
N ILE A 15 -12.93 12.63 -5.51
CA ILE A 15 -13.90 12.67 -4.40
C ILE A 15 -13.68 11.56 -3.37
N PRO A 16 -13.66 10.26 -3.73
CA PRO A 16 -13.37 9.18 -2.77
C PRO A 16 -12.01 9.32 -2.10
N GLY A 17 -11.00 9.76 -2.86
CA GLY A 17 -9.66 9.98 -2.33
C GLY A 17 -9.61 11.11 -1.30
N LEU A 18 -10.30 12.22 -1.54
CA LEU A 18 -10.42 13.33 -0.60
C LEU A 18 -11.15 12.91 0.67
N ILE A 19 -12.26 12.19 0.55
CA ILE A 19 -13.01 11.69 1.71
C ILE A 19 -12.14 10.76 2.55
N GLY A 20 -11.43 9.81 1.92
CA GLY A 20 -10.53 8.91 2.61
C GLY A 20 -9.39 9.62 3.32
N THR A 21 -8.74 10.58 2.65
CA THR A 21 -7.68 11.41 3.24
C THR A 21 -8.22 12.25 4.39
N SER A 22 -9.43 12.84 4.24
CA SER A 22 -10.08 13.61 5.31
C SER A 22 -10.37 12.77 6.54
N LEU A 23 -10.77 11.51 6.35
CA LEU A 23 -10.99 10.60 7.47
C LEU A 23 -9.69 10.36 8.25
N VAL A 24 -8.57 10.15 7.55
CA VAL A 24 -7.26 9.97 8.19
C VAL A 24 -6.83 11.23 8.95
N ILE A 25 -7.04 12.42 8.39
CA ILE A 25 -6.76 13.70 9.06
C ILE A 25 -7.68 13.89 10.26
N PHE A 26 -8.95 13.55 10.15
CA PHE A 26 -9.89 13.64 11.28
C PHE A 26 -9.47 12.73 12.46
N ILE A 27 -8.98 11.53 12.18
CA ILE A 27 -8.45 10.63 13.23
C ILE A 27 -7.18 11.23 13.87
N HIS A 28 -6.35 11.92 13.11
CA HIS A 28 -5.22 12.69 13.63
C HIS A 28 -5.70 13.78 14.61
N GLU A 29 -6.66 14.62 14.19
CA GLU A 29 -7.26 15.67 15.03
C GLU A 29 -7.95 15.10 16.28
N LEU A 30 -8.53 13.91 16.16
CA LEU A 30 -9.12 13.20 17.30
C LEU A 30 -8.04 12.82 18.34
N GLY A 31 -6.82 12.54 17.92
CA GLY A 31 -5.68 12.33 18.82
C GLY A 31 -5.40 13.56 19.69
N HIS A 32 -5.29 14.73 19.06
CA HIS A 32 -5.13 15.99 19.78
C HIS A 32 -6.31 16.29 20.71
N PHE A 33 -7.52 16.08 20.23
CA PHE A 33 -8.75 16.25 21.00
C PHE A 33 -8.76 15.44 22.30
N ILE A 34 -8.49 14.13 22.18
CA ILE A 34 -8.53 13.22 23.34
C ILE A 34 -7.49 13.65 24.39
N VAL A 35 -6.25 13.87 23.96
CA VAL A 35 -5.16 14.21 24.89
C VAL A 35 -5.32 15.62 25.44
N ALA A 36 -5.79 16.59 24.68
CA ALA A 36 -6.10 17.93 25.16
C ALA A 36 -7.13 17.88 26.30
N LYS A 37 -8.21 17.12 26.12
CA LYS A 37 -9.22 16.92 27.18
C LYS A 37 -8.66 16.27 28.43
N LEU A 38 -7.81 15.25 28.28
CA LEU A 38 -7.14 14.59 29.39
C LEU A 38 -6.16 15.51 30.14
N MET A 39 -5.51 16.44 29.42
CA MET A 39 -4.59 17.42 30.01
C MET A 39 -5.28 18.67 30.59
N GLY A 40 -6.61 18.77 30.48
CA GLY A 40 -7.40 19.88 31.01
C GLY A 40 -7.51 21.09 30.08
N VAL A 41 -7.16 20.93 28.80
CA VAL A 41 -7.32 21.99 27.79
C VAL A 41 -8.72 21.94 27.19
N ASN A 42 -9.36 23.10 27.10
CA ASN A 42 -10.64 23.24 26.42
C ASN A 42 -10.44 23.06 24.92
N VAL A 43 -11.29 22.23 24.31
CA VAL A 43 -11.38 22.15 22.86
C VAL A 43 -12.65 22.84 22.44
N GLU A 44 -12.51 23.92 21.69
CA GLU A 44 -13.62 24.75 21.25
C GLU A 44 -14.39 24.08 20.11
N VAL A 45 -13.65 23.57 19.10
CA VAL A 45 -14.22 22.96 17.90
C VAL A 45 -13.42 21.73 17.51
N LEU A 46 -14.13 20.65 17.16
CA LEU A 46 -13.60 19.52 16.42
C LEU A 46 -14.40 19.37 15.13
N SER A 47 -13.76 19.60 13.98
CA SER A 47 -14.42 19.60 12.68
C SER A 47 -13.89 18.55 11.73
N PHE A 48 -14.82 17.83 11.07
CA PHE A 48 -14.54 17.09 9.85
C PHE A 48 -14.76 18.00 8.65
N GLY A 49 -13.70 18.28 7.88
CA GLY A 49 -13.73 19.21 6.75
C GLY A 49 -13.56 20.67 7.13
N PHE A 50 -13.54 21.52 6.11
CA PHE A 50 -13.37 22.97 6.19
C PHE A 50 -14.54 23.73 5.55
N GLY A 51 -14.60 25.04 5.80
CA GLY A 51 -15.54 25.96 5.19
C GLY A 51 -16.87 26.06 5.93
N LYS A 52 -17.98 26.23 5.17
CA LYS A 52 -19.31 26.44 5.76
C LYS A 52 -19.76 25.18 6.50
N THR A 53 -20.22 25.33 7.74
CA THR A 53 -20.79 24.24 8.55
C THR A 53 -22.08 23.75 7.93
N VAL A 54 -22.15 22.43 7.66
CA VAL A 54 -23.33 21.72 7.17
C VAL A 54 -24.13 21.17 8.34
N PHE A 55 -23.44 20.62 9.34
CA PHE A 55 -24.03 20.10 10.56
C PHE A 55 -23.14 20.46 11.74
N SER A 56 -23.75 20.88 12.84
CA SER A 56 -23.03 21.07 14.10
C SER A 56 -23.85 20.56 15.28
N HIS A 57 -23.12 20.08 16.26
CA HIS A 57 -23.67 19.65 17.56
C HIS A 57 -22.82 20.21 18.68
N MET A 58 -23.45 20.99 19.56
CA MET A 58 -22.76 21.53 20.72
C MET A 58 -22.77 20.51 21.86
N GLY A 59 -21.59 20.00 22.22
CA GLY A 59 -21.36 19.24 23.44
C GLY A 59 -21.21 20.18 24.66
N LYS A 60 -20.77 19.65 25.81
CA LYS A 60 -20.63 20.47 27.04
C LYS A 60 -19.70 21.68 26.88
N LYS A 61 -18.57 21.53 26.17
CA LYS A 61 -17.55 22.59 25.97
C LYS A 61 -16.93 22.52 24.57
N THR A 62 -17.45 21.69 23.68
CA THR A 62 -16.87 21.47 22.35
C THR A 62 -17.97 21.42 21.32
N GLU A 63 -17.82 22.17 20.25
CA GLU A 63 -18.68 22.09 19.10
C GLU A 63 -18.12 21.08 18.12
N PHE A 64 -18.89 20.03 17.80
CA PHE A 64 -18.59 19.06 16.78
C PHE A 64 -19.18 19.50 15.45
N ARG A 65 -18.37 19.63 14.40
CA ARG A 65 -18.79 20.14 13.09
C ARG A 65 -18.54 19.15 11.97
N ILE A 66 -19.44 19.14 11.00
CA ILE A 66 -19.21 18.62 9.66
C ILE A 66 -19.32 19.77 8.69
N SER A 67 -18.26 20.02 7.95
CA SER A 67 -18.13 21.16 7.04
C SER A 67 -18.20 20.74 5.57
N LEU A 68 -18.53 21.67 4.69
CA LEU A 68 -18.88 21.43 3.29
C LEU A 68 -17.73 20.87 2.46
N ILE A 69 -16.50 21.26 2.75
CA ILE A 69 -15.32 20.86 1.98
C ILE A 69 -14.64 19.70 2.69
N PRO A 70 -14.79 18.44 2.20
CA PRO A 70 -14.21 17.26 2.83
C PRO A 70 -12.71 17.15 2.45
N PHE A 71 -11.93 18.13 2.87
CA PHE A 71 -10.49 18.19 2.63
C PHE A 71 -9.76 18.39 3.96
N GLY A 72 -9.77 17.36 4.81
CA GLY A 72 -9.14 17.40 6.11
C GLY A 72 -10.10 17.57 7.28
N GLY A 73 -9.61 18.22 8.32
CA GLY A 73 -10.31 18.52 9.56
C GLY A 73 -9.47 19.47 10.41
N TYR A 74 -9.99 19.87 11.56
CA TYR A 74 -9.21 20.64 12.53
C TYR A 74 -9.75 20.48 13.94
N CYS A 75 -8.85 20.59 14.91
CA CYS A 75 -9.12 20.66 16.33
C CYS A 75 -8.71 22.04 16.85
N ARG A 76 -9.68 22.88 17.24
CA ARG A 76 -9.40 24.20 17.81
C ARG A 76 -9.23 24.08 19.32
N LEU A 77 -7.98 24.23 19.78
CA LEU A 77 -7.65 24.26 21.19
C LEU A 77 -7.89 25.69 21.77
N GLY A 78 -8.31 25.77 23.02
CA GLY A 78 -8.46 27.05 23.72
C GLY A 78 -7.11 27.75 23.90
N GLY A 79 -7.14 29.12 23.90
CA GLY A 79 -5.96 29.95 24.09
C GLY A 79 -5.63 30.88 22.92
N ALA A 80 -6.36 30.81 21.80
CA ALA A 80 -6.17 31.75 20.68
C ALA A 80 -6.46 33.20 21.09
N GLU A 81 -7.41 33.39 21.99
CA GLU A 81 -7.78 34.72 22.54
C GLU A 81 -6.67 35.27 23.43
N ASP A 82 -6.08 34.45 24.32
CA ASP A 82 -4.97 34.83 25.20
C ASP A 82 -3.77 35.33 24.40
N LEU A 83 -3.42 34.64 23.30
CA LEU A 83 -2.36 35.07 22.41
C LEU A 83 -2.69 36.39 21.73
N THR A 84 -3.93 36.58 21.31
CA THR A 84 -4.39 37.83 20.66
C THR A 84 -4.33 39.01 21.61
N ILE A 85 -4.75 38.83 22.86
CA ILE A 85 -4.71 39.84 23.92
C ILE A 85 -3.25 40.22 24.24
N ALA A 86 -2.41 39.23 24.46
CA ALA A 86 -0.99 39.44 24.75
C ALA A 86 -0.25 40.18 23.61
N LEU A 87 -0.62 39.90 22.35
CA LEU A 87 -0.07 40.61 21.18
C LEU A 87 -0.52 42.06 21.12
N ARG A 88 -1.81 42.33 21.39
CA ARG A 88 -2.38 43.69 21.41
C ARG A 88 -1.74 44.57 22.51
N HIS A 89 -1.53 43.99 23.68
CA HIS A 89 -0.92 44.70 24.80
C HIS A 89 0.61 44.69 24.79
N ASN A 90 1.22 44.10 23.75
CA ASN A 90 2.68 43.99 23.60
C ASN A 90 3.38 43.31 24.80
N GLU A 91 2.70 42.35 25.38
CA GLU A 91 3.20 41.62 26.55
C GLU A 91 4.49 40.83 26.23
N LYS A 92 5.37 40.75 27.23
CA LYS A 92 6.58 39.92 27.11
C LYS A 92 6.31 38.42 27.34
N ARG A 93 5.20 38.09 28.04
CA ARG A 93 4.70 36.74 28.32
C ARG A 93 3.19 36.76 28.40
N ILE A 94 2.55 35.65 28.18
CA ILE A 94 1.12 35.45 28.43
C ILE A 94 0.98 35.17 29.91
N GLU A 95 0.73 36.20 30.71
CA GLU A 95 0.69 36.12 32.18
C GLU A 95 -0.67 35.72 32.74
N HIS A 96 -1.74 36.02 31.96
CA HIS A 96 -3.14 35.83 32.37
C HIS A 96 -3.84 34.86 31.36
N ALA A 97 -3.31 33.63 31.23
CA ALA A 97 -3.97 32.60 30.42
C ALA A 97 -5.23 32.11 31.16
N GLU A 98 -6.37 32.06 30.48
CA GLU A 98 -7.61 31.54 31.01
C GLU A 98 -7.51 30.04 31.38
N GLU A 99 -8.33 29.63 32.35
CA GLU A 99 -8.42 28.22 32.72
C GLU A 99 -8.90 27.38 31.52
N GLY A 100 -8.16 26.34 31.20
CA GLY A 100 -8.42 25.51 30.02
C GLY A 100 -7.73 26.02 28.74
N SER A 101 -6.94 27.09 28.81
CA SER A 101 -6.09 27.55 27.72
C SER A 101 -4.86 26.64 27.54
N LEU A 102 -4.41 26.48 26.31
CA LEU A 102 -3.16 25.82 25.96
C LEU A 102 -1.94 26.53 26.60
N PHE A 103 -2.04 27.83 26.83
CA PHE A 103 -0.97 28.63 27.45
C PHE A 103 -0.98 28.54 28.98
N ALA A 104 -2.03 28.04 29.60
CA ALA A 104 -2.14 27.83 31.04
C ALA A 104 -1.49 26.51 31.50
N ILE A 105 -1.18 25.59 30.59
CA ILE A 105 -0.60 24.27 30.94
C ILE A 105 0.91 24.23 30.78
N SER A 106 1.55 23.28 31.49
CA SER A 106 2.99 23.07 31.39
C SER A 106 3.46 22.67 30.01
N PRO A 107 4.68 23.02 29.58
CA PRO A 107 5.22 22.65 28.28
C PRO A 107 5.22 21.13 28.02
N TYR A 108 5.41 20.30 29.05
CA TYR A 108 5.30 18.85 28.94
C TYR A 108 3.91 18.39 28.48
N LYS A 109 2.84 19.00 29.03
CA LYS A 109 1.47 18.70 28.61
C LYS A 109 1.22 19.13 27.16
N LYS A 110 1.76 20.29 26.74
CA LYS A 110 1.70 20.74 25.33
C LYS A 110 2.36 19.72 24.41
N PHE A 111 3.56 19.25 24.77
CA PHE A 111 4.27 18.23 24.01
C PHE A 111 3.44 16.94 23.82
N LEU A 112 2.77 16.46 24.89
CA LEU A 112 1.90 15.28 24.83
C LEU A 112 0.67 15.51 23.92
N ILE A 113 0.11 16.71 23.92
CA ILE A 113 -1.01 17.05 23.02
C ILE A 113 -0.53 17.00 21.58
N TYR A 114 0.60 17.62 21.25
CA TYR A 114 1.10 17.66 19.87
C TYR A 114 1.56 16.31 19.32
N ILE A 115 2.16 15.44 20.13
CA ILE A 115 2.55 14.10 19.68
C ILE A 115 1.34 13.17 19.47
N ALA A 116 0.20 13.47 20.10
CA ALA A 116 -0.97 12.60 20.07
C ALA A 116 -1.58 12.42 18.68
N GLY A 117 -1.59 13.47 17.85
CA GLY A 117 -2.03 13.40 16.45
C GLY A 117 -1.22 12.40 15.63
N PRO A 118 0.11 12.59 15.51
CA PRO A 118 0.99 11.65 14.83
C PRO A 118 0.88 10.20 15.35
N LEU A 119 0.83 10.01 16.68
CA LEU A 119 0.67 8.67 17.28
C LEU A 119 -0.67 8.02 16.91
N MET A 120 -1.75 8.79 16.86
CA MET A 120 -3.06 8.28 16.46
C MET A 120 -3.04 7.80 15.01
N ASN A 121 -2.36 8.51 14.12
CA ASN A 121 -2.16 8.07 12.74
C ASN A 121 -1.30 6.80 12.62
N LEU A 122 -0.27 6.67 13.45
CA LEU A 122 0.53 5.45 13.48
C LEU A 122 -0.30 4.26 13.97
N LEU A 123 -1.12 4.46 15.01
CA LEU A 123 -2.05 3.44 15.51
C LEU A 123 -3.08 3.06 14.44
N LEU A 124 -3.68 4.05 13.77
CA LEU A 124 -4.61 3.80 12.67
C LEU A 124 -3.98 2.95 11.57
N ALA A 125 -2.75 3.24 11.18
CA ALA A 125 -2.05 2.45 10.15
C ALA A 125 -1.87 0.98 10.58
N ILE A 126 -1.49 0.73 11.84
CA ILE A 126 -1.37 -0.63 12.39
C ILE A 126 -2.72 -1.35 12.32
N VAL A 127 -3.80 -0.70 12.75
CA VAL A 127 -5.15 -1.28 12.73
C VAL A 127 -5.60 -1.58 11.30
N LEU A 128 -5.38 -0.65 10.37
CA LEU A 128 -5.74 -0.84 8.96
C LEU A 128 -4.94 -1.99 8.32
N PHE A 129 -3.63 -2.08 8.54
CA PHE A 129 -2.82 -3.20 8.04
C PHE A 129 -3.20 -4.53 8.69
N PHE A 130 -3.62 -4.52 9.96
CA PHE A 130 -4.13 -5.71 10.62
C PHE A 130 -5.43 -6.19 9.95
N ILE A 131 -6.38 -5.29 9.68
CA ILE A 131 -7.61 -5.63 8.96
C ILE A 131 -7.27 -6.14 7.54
N VAL A 132 -6.36 -5.46 6.81
CA VAL A 132 -5.88 -5.90 5.49
C VAL A 132 -5.28 -7.30 5.53
N ALA A 133 -4.56 -7.66 6.59
CA ALA A 133 -3.94 -8.98 6.72
C ALA A 133 -4.95 -10.11 6.99
N ILE A 134 -6.08 -9.79 7.61
CA ILE A 134 -7.14 -10.75 7.92
C ILE A 134 -8.06 -10.97 6.70
N ILE A 135 -8.34 -9.92 5.91
CA ILE A 135 -9.22 -10.03 4.75
C ILE A 135 -8.61 -11.01 3.73
N PRO A 136 -9.28 -12.12 3.40
CA PRO A 136 -8.79 -13.07 2.42
C PRO A 136 -8.65 -12.40 1.05
N VAL A 137 -7.56 -12.74 0.37
CA VAL A 137 -7.29 -12.30 -1.01
C VAL A 137 -7.61 -13.44 -1.95
N GLU A 138 -8.34 -13.14 -2.99
CA GLU A 138 -8.37 -14.00 -4.17
C GLU A 138 -7.11 -13.71 -4.97
N ARG A 139 -6.13 -14.58 -4.85
CA ARG A 139 -4.92 -14.53 -5.67
C ARG A 139 -5.07 -15.50 -6.83
N VAL A 140 -4.68 -15.05 -8.01
CA VAL A 140 -4.39 -15.96 -9.09
C VAL A 140 -3.15 -16.74 -8.66
N SER A 141 -3.31 -17.98 -8.34
CA SER A 141 -2.23 -18.83 -7.83
C SER A 141 -2.15 -20.10 -8.66
N ASN A 142 -0.95 -20.56 -8.87
CA ASN A 142 -0.72 -21.83 -9.52
C ASN A 142 -0.50 -22.90 -8.46
N VAL A 143 -1.17 -24.02 -8.62
CA VAL A 143 -0.87 -25.24 -7.84
C VAL A 143 0.64 -25.48 -7.93
N PRO A 144 1.33 -25.83 -6.84
CA PRO A 144 2.77 -26.07 -6.85
C PRO A 144 3.11 -27.43 -7.51
N LEU A 145 2.62 -27.59 -8.74
CA LEU A 145 2.90 -28.70 -9.61
C LEU A 145 4.18 -28.39 -10.39
N ILE A 146 5.19 -29.22 -10.27
CA ILE A 146 6.52 -28.91 -10.77
C ILE A 146 7.04 -29.92 -11.80
N SER A 147 8.02 -29.46 -12.55
CA SER A 147 8.86 -30.29 -13.43
C SER A 147 10.30 -29.83 -13.37
N PRO A 148 11.30 -30.70 -13.58
CA PRO A 148 12.64 -30.26 -13.89
C PRO A 148 12.65 -29.40 -15.15
N ILE A 149 13.45 -28.34 -15.19
CA ILE A 149 13.60 -27.52 -16.42
C ILE A 149 14.30 -28.27 -17.54
N SER A 150 15.07 -29.31 -17.22
CA SER A 150 15.72 -30.21 -18.18
C SER A 150 14.73 -30.95 -19.10
N GLU A 151 13.49 -31.14 -18.68
CA GLU A 151 12.41 -31.71 -19.52
C GLU A 151 12.00 -30.78 -20.69
N TYR A 152 12.34 -29.49 -20.60
CA TYR A 152 11.96 -28.48 -21.59
C TYR A 152 13.14 -27.66 -22.12
N PRO A 153 14.14 -28.30 -22.77
CA PRO A 153 15.37 -27.64 -23.22
C PRO A 153 15.11 -26.56 -24.30
N SER A 154 13.97 -26.62 -24.98
CA SER A 154 13.56 -25.60 -25.95
C SER A 154 13.08 -24.28 -25.33
N LEU A 155 12.68 -24.31 -24.05
CA LEU A 155 12.16 -23.16 -23.30
C LEU A 155 13.17 -22.58 -22.33
N PHE A 156 14.06 -23.43 -21.78
CA PHE A 156 15.03 -23.02 -20.76
C PHE A 156 16.46 -23.24 -21.28
N SER A 157 17.27 -22.19 -21.20
CA SER A 157 18.69 -22.24 -21.62
C SER A 157 19.61 -22.91 -20.57
N ALA A 158 19.10 -23.13 -19.35
CA ALA A 158 19.84 -23.74 -18.25
C ALA A 158 19.64 -25.25 -18.24
N SER A 159 20.72 -26.01 -18.30
CA SER A 159 20.72 -27.47 -18.10
C SER A 159 20.99 -27.76 -16.62
N ILE A 160 20.00 -27.54 -15.76
CA ILE A 160 20.06 -27.91 -14.34
C ILE A 160 19.27 -29.19 -14.18
N GLU A 161 19.99 -30.29 -13.93
CA GLU A 161 19.40 -31.60 -13.69
C GLU A 161 19.01 -31.72 -12.22
N GLN A 162 17.83 -32.29 -11.99
CA GLN A 162 17.33 -32.68 -10.66
C GLN A 162 16.78 -34.08 -10.80
N ASP A 163 17.65 -35.09 -10.57
CA ASP A 163 17.36 -36.51 -10.86
C ASP A 163 16.18 -37.07 -10.05
N GLU A 164 15.94 -36.50 -8.88
CA GLU A 164 14.87 -36.97 -7.98
C GLU A 164 13.51 -36.36 -8.28
N ILE A 165 13.44 -35.21 -8.99
CA ILE A 165 12.19 -34.54 -9.38
C ILE A 165 11.71 -35.13 -10.71
N LYS A 166 10.40 -35.40 -10.78
CA LYS A 166 9.75 -35.82 -12.02
C LYS A 166 8.67 -34.82 -12.44
N LYS A 167 8.39 -34.80 -13.73
CA LYS A 167 7.30 -34.05 -14.30
C LYS A 167 5.97 -34.42 -13.64
N GLY A 168 5.26 -33.40 -13.11
CA GLY A 168 3.97 -33.59 -12.47
C GLY A 168 4.03 -33.84 -10.96
N ASP A 169 5.17 -33.68 -10.32
CA ASP A 169 5.27 -33.75 -8.86
C ASP A 169 4.53 -32.58 -8.22
N LEU A 170 3.67 -32.87 -7.26
CA LEU A 170 2.96 -31.85 -6.47
C LEU A 170 3.71 -31.60 -5.16
N VAL A 171 4.20 -30.38 -4.96
CA VAL A 171 4.91 -30.01 -3.73
C VAL A 171 3.92 -29.73 -2.62
N LEU A 172 4.04 -30.47 -1.50
CA LEU A 172 3.24 -30.29 -0.29
C LEU A 172 3.96 -29.44 0.75
N LYS A 173 5.27 -29.69 0.95
CA LYS A 173 6.09 -28.99 1.96
C LYS A 173 7.47 -28.65 1.43
N LEU A 174 8.09 -27.63 2.03
CA LEU A 174 9.48 -27.26 1.86
C LEU A 174 10.13 -27.15 3.24
N ASP A 175 11.16 -27.98 3.50
CA ASP A 175 11.83 -28.08 4.80
C ASP A 175 10.83 -28.24 5.97
N GLY A 176 9.79 -29.05 5.79
CA GLY A 176 8.73 -29.30 6.77
C GLY A 176 7.65 -28.23 6.87
N SER A 177 7.81 -27.09 6.22
CA SER A 177 6.79 -26.00 6.15
C SER A 177 5.83 -26.23 4.99
N ASP A 178 4.54 -26.08 5.23
CA ASP A 178 3.52 -26.25 4.19
C ASP A 178 3.68 -25.25 3.05
N VAL A 179 3.59 -25.73 1.81
CA VAL A 179 3.62 -24.94 0.58
C VAL A 179 2.18 -24.73 0.10
N VAL A 180 1.76 -23.49 0.04
CA VAL A 180 0.38 -23.13 -0.34
C VAL A 180 0.20 -23.09 -1.86
N ASP A 181 1.21 -22.54 -2.56
CA ASP A 181 1.19 -22.32 -4.01
C ASP A 181 2.63 -22.24 -4.56
N TYR A 182 2.76 -22.21 -5.88
CA TYR A 182 4.07 -22.12 -6.53
C TYR A 182 4.78 -20.80 -6.26
N GLU A 183 4.07 -19.70 -6.14
CA GLU A 183 4.62 -18.39 -5.80
C GLU A 183 5.21 -18.40 -4.39
N ASN A 184 4.53 -19.05 -3.44
CA ASN A 184 5.04 -19.26 -2.09
C ASN A 184 6.30 -20.15 -2.10
N LEU A 185 6.28 -21.26 -2.83
CA LEU A 185 7.45 -22.12 -3.03
C LEU A 185 8.64 -21.32 -3.56
N SER A 186 8.44 -20.57 -4.63
CA SER A 186 9.48 -19.74 -5.27
C SER A 186 10.03 -18.67 -4.31
N GLN A 187 9.18 -18.00 -3.53
CA GLN A 187 9.61 -17.02 -2.54
C GLN A 187 10.45 -17.62 -1.41
N ILE A 188 10.09 -18.81 -0.92
CA ILE A 188 10.86 -19.48 0.14
C ILE A 188 12.21 -19.94 -0.41
N LEU A 189 12.24 -20.54 -1.61
CA LEU A 189 13.47 -20.97 -2.28
C LEU A 189 14.42 -19.78 -2.54
N SER A 190 13.91 -18.64 -2.99
CA SER A 190 14.74 -17.45 -3.23
C SER A 190 15.42 -16.90 -1.97
N LYS A 191 14.79 -17.05 -0.81
CA LYS A 191 15.34 -16.63 0.49
C LYS A 191 16.44 -17.57 1.02
N LYS A 192 16.58 -18.78 0.47
CA LYS A 192 17.58 -19.77 0.93
C LYS A 192 19.02 -19.44 0.53
N ASN A 193 19.22 -18.50 -0.40
CA ASN A 193 20.54 -18.01 -0.81
C ASN A 193 21.56 -19.11 -1.10
N GLY A 194 21.20 -20.11 -1.89
CA GLY A 194 22.10 -21.17 -2.32
C GLY A 194 22.25 -22.37 -1.36
N LYS A 195 21.35 -22.49 -0.38
CA LYS A 195 21.31 -23.69 0.50
C LYS A 195 20.40 -24.76 -0.10
N ASP A 196 20.75 -26.03 0.10
CA ASP A 196 19.88 -27.16 -0.24
C ASP A 196 18.51 -27.05 0.40
N ALA A 197 17.53 -27.67 -0.23
CA ALA A 197 16.16 -27.72 0.23
C ALA A 197 15.62 -29.15 0.15
N THR A 198 14.72 -29.49 1.08
CA THR A 198 13.99 -30.76 1.05
C THR A 198 12.54 -30.48 0.70
N LEU A 199 12.07 -31.04 -0.42
CA LEU A 199 10.67 -30.98 -0.84
C LEU A 199 9.96 -32.25 -0.41
N THR A 200 8.83 -32.12 0.27
CA THR A 200 7.88 -33.23 0.42
C THR A 200 6.91 -33.14 -0.75
N ILE A 201 6.94 -34.15 -1.64
CA ILE A 201 6.13 -34.16 -2.86
C ILE A 201 5.10 -35.30 -2.82
N LEU A 202 4.01 -35.12 -3.54
CA LEU A 202 3.04 -36.16 -3.87
C LEU A 202 3.23 -36.57 -5.33
N ARG A 203 3.53 -37.85 -5.56
CA ARG A 203 3.69 -38.48 -6.87
C ARG A 203 2.93 -39.80 -6.89
N ASP A 204 2.03 -39.98 -7.85
CA ASP A 204 1.25 -41.21 -8.05
C ASP A 204 0.55 -41.70 -6.75
N GLY A 205 0.04 -40.74 -5.95
CA GLY A 205 -0.65 -41.04 -4.69
C GLY A 205 0.28 -41.37 -3.50
N SER A 206 1.60 -41.34 -3.68
CA SER A 206 2.59 -41.60 -2.63
C SER A 206 3.38 -40.37 -2.28
N ILE A 207 3.77 -40.21 -1.02
CA ILE A 207 4.50 -39.05 -0.51
C ILE A 207 6.00 -39.41 -0.43
N PHE A 208 6.84 -38.53 -0.95
CA PHE A 208 8.30 -38.66 -0.95
C PHE A 208 8.96 -37.38 -0.44
N ASP A 209 10.07 -37.53 0.26
CA ASP A 209 10.97 -36.41 0.55
C ASP A 209 12.11 -36.43 -0.45
N VAL A 210 12.29 -35.33 -1.18
CA VAL A 210 13.27 -35.17 -2.25
C VAL A 210 14.18 -34.03 -1.91
N ARG A 211 15.49 -34.22 -2.02
CA ARG A 211 16.46 -33.14 -1.80
C ARG A 211 16.81 -32.48 -3.12
N ILE A 212 16.75 -31.15 -3.13
CA ILE A 212 17.15 -30.34 -4.27
C ILE A 212 18.30 -29.40 -3.90
N SER A 213 19.27 -29.30 -4.79
CA SER A 213 20.45 -28.45 -4.62
C SER A 213 20.42 -27.32 -5.65
N PRO A 214 20.68 -26.07 -5.23
CA PRO A 214 20.68 -24.94 -6.15
C PRO A 214 21.97 -24.85 -6.96
N VAL A 215 21.85 -24.40 -8.19
CA VAL A 215 22.99 -24.10 -9.08
C VAL A 215 23.04 -22.58 -9.30
N LEU A 216 24.23 -21.99 -9.26
CA LEU A 216 24.43 -20.58 -9.60
C LEU A 216 24.34 -20.40 -11.12
N TYR A 217 23.31 -19.68 -11.56
CA TYR A 217 23.07 -19.39 -12.97
C TYR A 217 22.82 -17.88 -13.17
N ASN A 218 23.59 -17.25 -14.04
CA ASN A 218 23.50 -15.80 -14.32
C ASN A 218 23.48 -14.90 -13.05
N GLY A 219 24.30 -15.25 -12.04
CA GLY A 219 24.40 -14.48 -10.80
C GLY A 219 23.26 -14.69 -9.79
N SER A 220 22.36 -15.64 -10.06
CA SER A 220 21.25 -16.00 -9.15
C SER A 220 21.22 -17.51 -8.93
N TYR A 221 20.78 -17.94 -7.75
CA TYR A 221 20.60 -19.35 -7.46
C TYR A 221 19.30 -19.88 -8.07
N SER A 222 19.37 -20.94 -8.86
CA SER A 222 18.25 -21.66 -9.45
C SER A 222 18.20 -23.08 -8.96
N TYR A 223 17.01 -23.56 -8.61
CA TYR A 223 16.77 -24.95 -8.19
C TYR A 223 16.38 -25.86 -9.36
N GLY A 224 16.42 -25.39 -10.59
CA GLY A 224 16.17 -26.21 -11.76
C GLY A 224 14.75 -26.76 -11.90
N ILE A 225 13.78 -26.17 -11.24
CA ILE A 225 12.36 -26.55 -11.29
C ILE A 225 11.51 -25.43 -11.89
N THR A 226 10.45 -25.83 -12.58
CA THR A 226 9.46 -24.91 -13.16
C THR A 226 8.05 -25.33 -12.78
N ASN A 227 7.10 -24.39 -12.83
CA ASN A 227 5.68 -24.66 -12.59
C ASN A 227 5.02 -25.24 -13.83
N LEU A 228 4.14 -26.20 -13.64
CA LEU A 228 3.24 -26.76 -14.65
C LEU A 228 1.81 -26.27 -14.40
N LYS A 229 1.08 -26.04 -15.50
CA LYS A 229 -0.35 -25.76 -15.46
C LYS A 229 -1.10 -26.80 -16.25
N GLU A 230 -2.34 -27.07 -15.87
CA GLU A 230 -3.23 -27.86 -16.71
C GLU A 230 -3.45 -27.13 -18.05
N PRO A 231 -3.49 -27.88 -19.17
CA PRO A 231 -3.65 -27.29 -20.50
C PRO A 231 -5.12 -26.90 -20.77
N ILE A 232 -5.74 -26.19 -19.84
CA ILE A 232 -7.12 -25.70 -19.89
C ILE A 232 -7.09 -24.21 -20.25
N ILE A 233 -7.91 -23.80 -21.20
CA ILE A 233 -8.03 -22.41 -21.65
C ILE A 233 -8.73 -21.58 -20.57
N GLY A 234 -8.04 -20.60 -20.05
CA GLY A 234 -8.57 -19.68 -19.02
C GLY A 234 -9.06 -18.34 -19.60
N ARG A 235 -8.45 -17.89 -20.70
CA ARG A 235 -8.81 -16.70 -21.44
C ARG A 235 -8.55 -16.92 -22.93
N SER A 236 -9.41 -16.40 -23.79
CA SER A 236 -9.22 -16.47 -25.24
C SER A 236 -9.54 -15.14 -25.90
N GLU A 237 -8.81 -14.82 -26.96
CA GLU A 237 -9.03 -13.67 -27.86
C GLU A 237 -9.61 -14.12 -29.22
N SER A 238 -9.78 -15.44 -29.42
CA SER A 238 -10.34 -16.04 -30.64
C SER A 238 -11.61 -16.82 -30.32
N PRO A 239 -12.64 -16.74 -31.15
CA PRO A 239 -13.88 -17.52 -31.00
C PRO A 239 -13.68 -19.04 -31.16
N ASP A 240 -12.57 -19.46 -31.77
CA ASP A 240 -12.24 -20.87 -31.96
C ASP A 240 -11.86 -21.58 -30.66
N PHE A 241 -11.58 -20.83 -29.60
CA PHE A 241 -11.15 -21.34 -28.30
C PHE A 241 -12.12 -20.88 -27.21
N ALA A 242 -12.87 -21.79 -26.65
CA ALA A 242 -13.76 -21.47 -25.54
C ALA A 242 -13.01 -21.59 -24.20
N VAL A 243 -13.34 -20.70 -23.26
CA VAL A 243 -12.84 -20.80 -21.88
C VAL A 243 -13.31 -22.11 -21.25
N GLY A 244 -12.37 -22.89 -20.72
CA GLY A 244 -12.62 -24.22 -20.15
C GLY A 244 -12.35 -25.39 -21.11
N ASP A 245 -12.09 -25.14 -22.40
CA ASP A 245 -11.63 -26.19 -23.32
C ASP A 245 -10.25 -26.69 -22.86
N ARG A 246 -10.02 -28.02 -22.93
CA ARG A 246 -8.74 -28.65 -22.61
C ARG A 246 -8.02 -29.06 -23.89
N ILE A 247 -6.78 -28.67 -24.01
CA ILE A 247 -5.92 -29.10 -25.13
C ILE A 247 -5.33 -30.46 -24.77
N ILE A 248 -5.56 -31.46 -25.64
CA ILE A 248 -5.10 -32.83 -25.38
C ILE A 248 -3.98 -33.26 -26.33
N GLU A 249 -3.87 -32.62 -27.51
CA GLU A 249 -2.90 -33.00 -28.53
C GLU A 249 -2.50 -31.78 -29.36
N CYS A 250 -1.24 -31.72 -29.78
CA CYS A 250 -0.72 -30.74 -30.73
C CYS A 250 0.19 -31.43 -31.74
N ASN A 251 -0.13 -31.33 -33.05
CA ASN A 251 0.63 -31.95 -34.11
C ASN A 251 0.90 -33.47 -33.89
N GLY A 252 -0.08 -34.20 -33.36
CA GLY A 252 0.06 -35.63 -33.05
C GLY A 252 0.77 -35.95 -31.74
N LYS A 253 1.23 -34.95 -30.98
CA LYS A 253 1.87 -35.14 -29.68
C LYS A 253 0.85 -34.88 -28.56
N LYS A 254 0.83 -35.79 -27.58
CA LYS A 254 -0.02 -35.64 -26.38
C LYS A 254 0.43 -34.44 -25.56
N ILE A 255 -0.52 -33.65 -25.10
CA ILE A 255 -0.33 -32.49 -24.23
C ILE A 255 -0.91 -32.82 -22.86
N GLU A 256 -0.08 -32.89 -21.86
CA GLU A 256 -0.46 -33.13 -20.47
C GLU A 256 -0.47 -31.84 -19.66
N TYR A 257 0.48 -30.94 -19.97
CA TYR A 257 0.66 -29.64 -19.30
C TYR A 257 0.90 -28.53 -20.32
N ASP A 258 0.78 -27.30 -19.86
CA ASP A 258 0.97 -26.09 -20.66
C ASP A 258 2.35 -26.00 -21.33
N LEU A 259 3.41 -26.39 -20.61
CA LEU A 259 4.78 -26.37 -21.13
C LEU A 259 5.01 -27.38 -22.25
N ASP A 260 4.24 -28.48 -22.31
CA ASP A 260 4.32 -29.43 -23.42
C ASP A 260 3.95 -28.73 -24.74
N LEU A 261 2.87 -27.95 -24.74
CA LEU A 261 2.48 -27.16 -25.90
C LEU A 261 3.50 -26.08 -26.22
N LEU A 262 3.94 -25.32 -25.21
CA LEU A 262 4.86 -24.21 -25.40
C LEU A 262 6.25 -24.66 -25.87
N SER A 263 6.64 -25.91 -25.60
CA SER A 263 7.91 -26.49 -26.02
C SER A 263 7.95 -26.89 -27.52
N ILE A 264 6.79 -27.02 -28.15
CA ILE A 264 6.67 -27.36 -29.58
C ILE A 264 6.92 -26.10 -30.41
N LYS A 265 7.94 -26.15 -31.29
CA LYS A 265 8.21 -25.11 -32.28
C LYS A 265 7.73 -25.57 -33.64
N SER A 266 6.77 -24.85 -34.22
CA SER A 266 6.22 -25.16 -35.55
C SER A 266 5.69 -23.87 -36.17
N ASP A 267 5.63 -23.79 -37.50
CA ASP A 267 4.97 -22.70 -38.22
C ASP A 267 3.45 -22.88 -38.27
N GLU A 268 3.00 -24.11 -38.04
CA GLU A 268 1.57 -24.47 -38.05
C GLU A 268 1.29 -25.44 -36.89
N TYR A 269 0.25 -25.13 -36.13
CA TYR A 269 -0.18 -25.92 -34.97
C TYR A 269 -1.57 -26.46 -35.20
N THR A 270 -1.71 -27.79 -35.27
CA THR A 270 -3.01 -28.47 -35.26
C THR A 270 -3.29 -28.95 -33.86
N LEU A 271 -4.22 -28.26 -33.20
CA LEU A 271 -4.62 -28.54 -31.81
C LEU A 271 -5.89 -29.38 -31.78
N THR A 272 -5.87 -30.45 -30.99
CA THR A 272 -7.06 -31.20 -30.64
C THR A 272 -7.50 -30.77 -29.26
N LEU A 273 -8.75 -30.26 -29.12
CA LEU A 273 -9.32 -29.78 -27.87
C LEU A 273 -10.53 -30.65 -27.49
N ILE A 274 -10.74 -30.80 -26.20
CA ILE A 274 -11.98 -31.33 -25.62
C ILE A 274 -12.72 -30.18 -24.94
N SER A 275 -13.95 -29.92 -25.37
CA SER A 275 -14.81 -28.94 -24.72
C SER A 275 -15.31 -29.44 -23.37
N GLN A 276 -15.86 -28.55 -22.53
CA GLN A 276 -16.47 -28.93 -21.26
C GLN A 276 -17.62 -29.96 -21.40
N ASN A 277 -18.23 -30.03 -22.57
CA ASN A 277 -19.31 -30.98 -22.90
C ASN A 277 -18.76 -32.32 -23.48
N GLY A 278 -17.44 -32.53 -23.47
CA GLY A 278 -16.81 -33.76 -23.97
C GLY A 278 -16.70 -33.83 -25.51
N ILE A 279 -17.02 -32.77 -26.24
CA ILE A 279 -16.94 -32.74 -27.70
C ILE A 279 -15.51 -32.41 -28.10
N GLU A 280 -14.90 -33.28 -28.90
CA GLU A 280 -13.58 -33.03 -29.52
C GLU A 280 -13.72 -32.12 -30.72
N LYS A 281 -12.80 -31.16 -30.85
CA LYS A 281 -12.63 -30.34 -32.04
C LYS A 281 -11.17 -30.17 -32.40
N LYS A 282 -10.87 -30.01 -33.69
CA LYS A 282 -9.53 -29.70 -34.16
C LYS A 282 -9.50 -28.27 -34.68
N VAL A 283 -8.49 -27.54 -34.30
CA VAL A 283 -8.25 -26.14 -34.70
C VAL A 283 -6.83 -26.04 -35.21
N THR A 284 -6.66 -25.48 -36.39
CA THR A 284 -5.34 -25.25 -36.97
C THR A 284 -5.01 -23.79 -36.94
N LEU A 285 -3.83 -23.46 -36.41
CA LEU A 285 -3.32 -22.11 -36.27
C LEU A 285 -2.00 -21.94 -37.01
N LYS A 286 -1.87 -20.84 -37.74
CA LYS A 286 -0.59 -20.35 -38.31
C LYS A 286 -0.20 -19.11 -37.55
N THR A 287 0.58 -19.27 -36.46
CA THR A 287 0.91 -18.17 -35.58
C THR A 287 2.19 -18.45 -34.79
N ASN A 288 2.87 -17.39 -34.40
CA ASN A 288 4.01 -17.43 -33.48
C ASN A 288 3.58 -17.25 -32.01
N SER A 289 2.29 -16.98 -31.75
CA SER A 289 1.74 -16.82 -30.40
C SER A 289 0.32 -17.38 -30.33
N PHE A 290 -0.01 -18.08 -29.26
CA PHE A 290 -1.34 -18.63 -29.06
C PHE A 290 -2.34 -17.51 -28.67
N PRO A 291 -3.55 -17.46 -29.25
CA PRO A 291 -4.56 -16.45 -28.97
C PRO A 291 -5.35 -16.77 -27.69
N PHE A 292 -4.74 -17.47 -26.76
CA PHE A 292 -5.32 -17.84 -25.47
C PHE A 292 -4.29 -17.90 -24.38
N ALA A 293 -4.74 -17.85 -23.13
CA ALA A 293 -3.94 -18.09 -21.94
C ALA A 293 -4.51 -19.29 -21.16
N PHE A 294 -3.62 -20.07 -20.55
CA PHE A 294 -4.01 -21.20 -19.70
C PHE A 294 -4.65 -20.74 -18.39
N LYS A 295 -5.57 -21.55 -17.89
CA LYS A 295 -6.27 -21.32 -16.64
C LYS A 295 -5.29 -21.29 -15.48
N SER A 296 -5.40 -20.26 -14.66
CA SER A 296 -4.76 -20.21 -13.35
C SER A 296 -5.81 -20.39 -12.27
N ASN A 297 -5.49 -21.09 -11.20
CA ASN A 297 -6.43 -21.31 -10.11
C ASN A 297 -6.56 -20.06 -9.24
N LEU A 298 -7.78 -19.76 -8.80
CA LEU A 298 -8.05 -18.73 -7.81
C LEU A 298 -8.00 -19.38 -6.43
N ILE A 299 -7.00 -19.07 -5.65
CA ILE A 299 -6.90 -19.50 -4.25
C ILE A 299 -7.25 -18.33 -3.34
N LYS A 300 -8.14 -18.56 -2.39
CA LYS A 300 -8.40 -17.61 -1.30
C LYS A 300 -7.42 -17.91 -0.18
N SER A 301 -6.49 -17.01 0.07
CA SER A 301 -5.56 -17.12 1.18
C SER A 301 -5.50 -15.83 1.98
N SER A 302 -5.28 -15.92 3.28
CA SER A 302 -4.89 -14.78 4.10
C SER A 302 -3.41 -14.45 3.86
N ASP A 303 -3.02 -13.20 4.08
CA ASP A 303 -1.64 -12.75 3.83
C ASP A 303 -0.61 -13.39 4.79
N SER A 304 -1.05 -13.83 5.96
CA SER A 304 -0.13 -14.37 6.98
C SER A 304 -0.88 -15.16 8.04
N SER A 305 -0.23 -16.18 8.60
CA SER A 305 -0.65 -16.84 9.84
C SER A 305 -0.52 -15.92 11.07
N HIS A 306 0.25 -14.84 10.98
CA HIS A 306 0.47 -13.87 12.06
C HIS A 306 0.12 -12.43 11.63
N PRO A 307 -1.19 -12.08 11.50
CA PRO A 307 -1.63 -10.78 10.98
C PRO A 307 -1.10 -9.59 11.77
N LEU A 308 -1.00 -9.71 13.09
CA LEU A 308 -0.52 -8.63 13.95
C LEU A 308 0.97 -8.32 13.71
N SER A 309 1.82 -9.35 13.68
CA SER A 309 3.25 -9.20 13.38
C SER A 309 3.46 -8.57 12.01
N LEU A 310 2.72 -9.04 10.99
CA LEU A 310 2.78 -8.50 9.65
C LEU A 310 2.37 -7.02 9.59
N SER A 311 1.35 -6.61 10.37
CA SER A 311 0.92 -5.21 10.43
C SER A 311 1.99 -4.29 11.00
N PHE A 312 2.68 -4.71 12.07
CA PHE A 312 3.82 -3.98 12.63
C PHE A 312 4.99 -3.89 11.65
N GLU A 313 5.37 -4.99 11.00
CA GLU A 313 6.44 -5.00 10.01
C GLU A 313 6.15 -4.09 8.82
N ARG A 314 4.92 -4.12 8.29
CA ARG A 314 4.49 -3.23 7.19
C ARG A 314 4.53 -1.77 7.61
N THR A 315 3.98 -1.47 8.80
CA THR A 315 3.99 -0.10 9.35
C THR A 315 5.41 0.40 9.49
N LYS A 316 6.31 -0.36 10.13
CA LYS A 316 7.73 -0.02 10.29
C LYS A 316 8.41 0.20 8.94
N THR A 317 8.21 -0.70 7.99
CA THR A 317 8.84 -0.64 6.67
C THR A 317 8.41 0.62 5.90
N ILE A 318 7.11 0.92 5.88
CA ILE A 318 6.58 2.09 5.18
C ILE A 318 6.98 3.37 5.92
N PHE A 319 6.94 3.39 7.25
CA PHE A 319 7.40 4.51 8.06
C PHE A 319 8.87 4.87 7.73
N LEU A 320 9.77 3.89 7.75
CA LEU A 320 11.18 4.11 7.44
C LEU A 320 11.39 4.56 5.98
N LYS A 321 10.64 4.02 5.02
CA LYS A 321 10.68 4.48 3.63
C LYS A 321 10.23 5.94 3.51
N THR A 322 9.14 6.31 4.18
CA THR A 322 8.61 7.68 4.16
C THR A 322 9.59 8.66 4.82
N VAL A 323 10.22 8.28 5.95
CA VAL A 323 11.27 9.09 6.58
C VAL A 323 12.47 9.28 5.65
N ARG A 324 12.91 8.24 4.94
CA ARG A 324 14.01 8.34 3.97
C ARG A 324 13.66 9.25 2.80
N ALA A 325 12.45 9.12 2.25
CA ALA A 325 11.99 9.98 1.16
C ALA A 325 11.96 11.46 1.59
N LEU A 326 11.47 11.72 2.81
CA LEU A 326 11.45 13.04 3.40
C LEU A 326 12.85 13.61 3.67
N SER A 327 13.79 12.78 4.15
CA SER A 327 15.18 13.19 4.38
C SER A 327 15.87 13.63 3.10
N LYS A 328 15.57 13.01 1.95
CA LYS A 328 16.06 13.45 0.63
C LYS A 328 15.52 14.84 0.27
N LEU A 329 14.25 15.14 0.61
CA LEU A 329 13.68 16.47 0.41
C LEU A 329 14.41 17.53 1.25
N LEU A 330 14.66 17.22 2.52
CA LEU A 330 15.34 18.13 3.45
C LEU A 330 16.84 18.31 3.12
N SER A 331 17.47 17.32 2.49
CA SER A 331 18.87 17.39 2.04
C SER A 331 19.05 18.04 0.65
N PHE A 332 18.01 18.72 0.14
CA PHE A 332 18.00 19.38 -1.17
C PHE A 332 18.22 18.45 -2.38
N GLN A 333 18.08 17.15 -2.22
CA GLN A 333 18.04 16.18 -3.34
C GLN A 333 16.66 16.18 -4.02
N LEU A 334 16.23 17.37 -4.47
CA LEU A 334 14.86 17.64 -4.93
C LEU A 334 14.43 16.72 -6.07
N LYS A 335 15.29 16.45 -7.05
CA LYS A 335 14.94 15.57 -8.19
C LYS A 335 14.57 14.14 -7.76
N GLU A 336 15.31 13.59 -6.79
CA GLU A 336 15.07 12.24 -6.29
C GLU A 336 13.86 12.19 -5.34
N ALA A 337 13.76 13.19 -4.45
CA ALA A 337 12.65 13.30 -3.53
C ALA A 337 11.31 13.47 -4.27
N LEU A 338 11.26 14.33 -5.29
CA LEU A 338 10.02 14.59 -6.06
C LEU A 338 9.58 13.44 -6.97
N LYS A 339 10.46 12.45 -7.22
CA LYS A 339 10.05 11.18 -7.86
C LYS A 339 9.33 10.24 -6.89
N GLU A 340 9.68 10.29 -5.61
CA GLU A 340 9.14 9.38 -4.59
C GLU A 340 7.94 9.98 -3.84
N ILE A 341 7.82 11.31 -3.82
CA ILE A 341 6.79 12.03 -3.06
C ILE A 341 5.79 12.67 -4.03
N SER A 342 4.53 12.34 -3.88
CA SER A 342 3.43 12.96 -4.64
C SER A 342 2.81 14.12 -3.85
N GLY A 343 2.40 15.17 -4.55
CA GLY A 343 1.65 16.26 -3.93
C GLY A 343 0.27 15.79 -3.41
N PRO A 344 -0.35 16.53 -2.46
CA PRO A 344 -1.58 16.10 -1.80
C PRO A 344 -2.75 15.86 -2.77
N PHE A 345 -2.90 16.67 -3.81
CA PHE A 345 -3.93 16.48 -4.84
C PHE A 345 -3.66 15.26 -5.72
N SER A 346 -2.40 15.01 -6.11
CA SER A 346 -2.02 13.81 -6.87
C SER A 346 -2.21 12.55 -6.04
N SER A 347 -1.90 12.60 -4.75
CA SER A 347 -2.09 11.47 -3.83
C SER A 347 -3.56 11.13 -3.66
N ALA A 348 -4.44 12.12 -3.46
CA ALA A 348 -5.89 11.91 -3.37
C ALA A 348 -6.47 11.33 -4.67
N SER A 349 -6.07 11.87 -5.83
CA SER A 349 -6.51 11.35 -7.14
C SER A 349 -6.04 9.92 -7.38
N ASN A 350 -4.79 9.59 -7.06
CA ASN A 350 -4.26 8.23 -7.21
C ASN A 350 -4.97 7.26 -6.27
N LEU A 351 -5.20 7.64 -5.00
CA LEU A 351 -5.96 6.84 -4.05
C LEU A 351 -7.35 6.52 -4.57
N GLY A 352 -8.09 7.53 -5.05
CA GLY A 352 -9.41 7.33 -5.61
C GLY A 352 -9.41 6.44 -6.84
N ARG A 353 -8.52 6.71 -7.81
CA ARG A 353 -8.41 5.91 -9.05
C ARG A 353 -8.08 4.45 -8.78
N ILE A 354 -7.07 4.18 -7.96
CA ILE A 354 -6.67 2.81 -7.64
C ILE A 354 -7.80 2.08 -6.89
N SER A 355 -8.47 2.77 -5.96
CA SER A 355 -9.61 2.20 -5.22
C SER A 355 -10.76 1.82 -6.17
N VAL A 356 -11.17 2.72 -7.06
CA VAL A 356 -12.26 2.45 -8.03
C VAL A 356 -11.91 1.29 -8.96
N LEU A 357 -10.67 1.25 -9.49
CA LEU A 357 -10.20 0.15 -10.34
C LEU A 357 -10.17 -1.18 -9.57
N ALA A 358 -9.77 -1.17 -8.29
CA ALA A 358 -9.78 -2.37 -7.48
C ALA A 358 -11.20 -2.86 -7.18
N PHE A 359 -12.17 -1.95 -6.94
CA PHE A 359 -13.58 -2.29 -6.77
C PHE A 359 -14.22 -2.84 -8.04
N SER A 360 -13.77 -2.42 -9.23
CA SER A 360 -14.26 -2.96 -10.50
C SER A 360 -13.85 -4.42 -10.74
N SER A 361 -12.76 -4.88 -10.12
CA SER A 361 -12.29 -6.26 -10.23
C SER A 361 -12.98 -7.20 -9.22
N SER A 362 -13.11 -6.77 -7.96
CA SER A 362 -13.77 -7.51 -6.87
C SER A 362 -14.03 -6.56 -5.71
N SER A 363 -15.21 -6.65 -5.08
CA SER A 363 -15.55 -5.83 -3.91
C SER A 363 -14.59 -6.08 -2.75
N SER A 364 -14.18 -7.33 -2.52
CA SER A 364 -13.22 -7.69 -1.46
C SER A 364 -11.84 -7.08 -1.71
N ASN A 365 -11.32 -7.23 -2.95
CA ASN A 365 -10.03 -6.65 -3.35
C ASN A 365 -10.08 -5.12 -3.34
N GLY A 366 -11.21 -4.53 -3.73
CA GLY A 366 -11.42 -3.08 -3.69
C GLY A 366 -11.33 -2.53 -2.28
N PHE A 367 -12.07 -3.13 -1.35
CA PHE A 367 -12.07 -2.71 0.05
C PHE A 367 -10.69 -2.87 0.71
N ARG A 368 -10.05 -4.01 0.47
CA ARG A 368 -8.70 -4.27 0.95
C ARG A 368 -7.67 -3.24 0.43
N THR A 369 -7.73 -2.95 -0.86
CA THR A 369 -6.84 -1.96 -1.50
C THR A 369 -7.06 -0.57 -0.91
N LEU A 370 -8.32 -0.18 -0.69
CA LEU A 370 -8.66 1.08 -0.05
C LEU A 370 -8.04 1.19 1.35
N LEU A 371 -8.24 0.18 2.21
CA LEU A 371 -7.68 0.16 3.56
C LEU A 371 -6.14 0.20 3.54
N TYR A 372 -5.51 -0.53 2.62
CA TYR A 372 -4.06 -0.52 2.44
C TYR A 372 -3.53 0.87 2.07
N LEU A 373 -4.19 1.55 1.14
CA LEU A 373 -3.82 2.90 0.72
C LEU A 373 -4.06 3.92 1.84
N LEU A 374 -5.16 3.81 2.59
CA LEU A 374 -5.42 4.66 3.75
C LEU A 374 -4.36 4.48 4.85
N ALA A 375 -3.87 3.26 5.07
CA ALA A 375 -2.77 3.02 6.00
C ALA A 375 -1.47 3.73 5.57
N ILE A 376 -1.14 3.70 4.26
CA ILE A 376 0.02 4.43 3.70
C ILE A 376 -0.16 5.94 3.89
N VAL A 377 -1.33 6.48 3.58
CA VAL A 377 -1.64 7.90 3.76
C VAL A 377 -1.53 8.29 5.24
N SER A 378 -2.01 7.44 6.14
CA SER A 378 -1.92 7.67 7.58
C SER A 378 -0.47 7.77 8.06
N ILE A 379 0.41 6.88 7.62
CA ILE A 379 1.85 6.96 7.92
C ILE A 379 2.47 8.21 7.31
N SER A 380 2.09 8.57 6.08
CA SER A 380 2.62 9.76 5.41
C SER A 380 2.24 11.05 6.15
N ILE A 381 1.01 11.15 6.64
CA ILE A 381 0.55 12.29 7.46
C ILE A 381 1.25 12.28 8.83
N CYS A 382 1.43 11.11 9.46
CA CYS A 382 2.20 10.98 10.70
C CYS A 382 3.63 11.55 10.52
N VAL A 383 4.37 11.06 9.53
CA VAL A 383 5.76 11.49 9.28
C VAL A 383 5.83 12.95 8.85
N GLY A 384 4.89 13.42 8.02
CA GLY A 384 4.80 14.81 7.60
C GLY A 384 4.61 15.76 8.77
N ASN A 385 3.72 15.43 9.72
CA ASN A 385 3.47 16.25 10.89
C ASN A 385 4.60 16.20 11.93
N LEU A 386 5.49 15.20 11.88
CA LEU A 386 6.67 15.15 12.74
C LEU A 386 7.84 16.03 12.25
N ILE A 387 7.72 16.68 11.08
CA ILE A 387 8.73 17.61 10.57
C ILE A 387 8.84 18.81 11.54
N PRO A 388 10.07 19.26 11.88
CA PRO A 388 10.27 20.37 12.82
C PRO A 388 9.99 21.75 12.17
N ILE A 389 8.84 21.91 11.52
CA ILE A 389 8.35 23.16 10.96
C ILE A 389 7.29 23.74 11.93
N PRO A 390 7.38 24.99 12.34
CA PRO A 390 6.51 25.54 13.40
C PRO A 390 4.99 25.45 13.21
N THR A 391 4.51 25.23 12.01
CA THR A 391 3.09 25.02 11.69
C THR A 391 2.64 23.57 11.87
N PHE A 392 3.58 22.63 11.89
CA PHE A 392 3.31 21.21 12.08
C PHE A 392 3.51 20.79 13.53
N ASP A 393 2.95 19.67 13.93
CA ASP A 393 3.05 19.17 15.30
C ASP A 393 4.50 19.02 15.77
N GLY A 394 5.39 18.49 14.90
CA GLY A 394 6.82 18.34 15.18
C GLY A 394 7.49 19.67 15.53
N GLY A 395 7.10 20.77 14.88
CA GLY A 395 7.58 22.10 15.23
C GLY A 395 7.03 22.59 16.58
N GLN A 396 5.74 22.35 16.85
CA GLN A 396 5.14 22.69 18.14
C GLN A 396 5.72 21.82 19.30
N MET A 397 6.01 20.56 19.02
CA MET A 397 6.74 19.68 19.95
C MET A 397 8.12 20.24 20.25
N LEU A 398 8.86 20.69 19.23
CA LEU A 398 10.19 21.29 19.40
C LEU A 398 10.12 22.59 20.23
N ILE A 399 9.14 23.46 19.95
CA ILE A 399 8.89 24.67 20.74
C ILE A 399 8.62 24.30 22.20
N SER A 400 7.74 23.34 22.45
CA SER A 400 7.41 22.86 23.79
C SER A 400 8.64 22.27 24.51
N LEU A 401 9.48 21.54 23.79
CA LEU A 401 10.74 20.98 24.32
C LEU A 401 11.72 22.10 24.70
N CYS A 402 11.87 23.11 23.83
CA CYS A 402 12.70 24.29 24.15
C CYS A 402 12.18 25.03 25.39
N GLU A 403 10.85 25.20 25.53
CA GLU A 403 10.24 25.79 26.73
C GLU A 403 10.54 24.96 27.99
N MET A 404 10.55 23.63 27.90
CA MET A 404 10.91 22.73 29.00
C MET A 404 12.38 22.92 29.42
N ILE A 405 13.30 22.92 28.46
CA ILE A 405 14.75 23.03 28.74
C ILE A 405 15.10 24.42 29.25
N CYS A 406 14.55 25.47 28.66
CA CYS A 406 14.83 26.85 29.04
C CYS A 406 14.06 27.31 30.27
N HIS A 407 13.10 26.54 30.78
CA HIS A 407 12.19 26.91 31.86
C HIS A 407 11.50 28.27 31.67
N LYS A 408 11.28 28.66 30.40
CA LYS A 408 10.68 29.95 30.01
C LYS A 408 9.79 29.75 28.77
N THR A 409 8.62 30.38 28.80
CA THR A 409 7.73 30.45 27.63
C THR A 409 8.28 31.44 26.60
N PHE A 410 8.06 31.17 25.31
CA PHE A 410 8.41 32.11 24.25
C PHE A 410 7.53 33.37 24.34
N ARG A 411 8.04 34.48 23.78
CA ARG A 411 7.28 35.73 23.66
C ARG A 411 6.13 35.56 22.65
N PRO A 412 4.95 36.19 22.89
CA PRO A 412 3.81 36.11 21.97
C PRO A 412 4.18 36.43 20.51
N LYS A 413 4.99 37.48 20.29
CA LYS A 413 5.50 37.83 18.97
C LYS A 413 6.36 36.76 18.33
N THR A 414 7.13 36.03 19.11
CA THR A 414 7.97 34.91 18.62
C THR A 414 7.10 33.74 18.17
N TYR A 415 6.04 33.42 18.94
CA TYR A 415 5.05 32.41 18.53
C TYR A 415 4.41 32.78 17.18
N LEU A 416 3.93 34.02 17.06
CA LEU A 416 3.30 34.50 15.83
C LEU A 416 4.28 34.45 14.64
N PHE A 417 5.51 34.93 14.82
CA PHE A 417 6.55 34.89 13.78
C PHE A 417 6.86 33.47 13.32
N LEU A 418 7.09 32.56 14.26
CA LEU A 418 7.36 31.15 13.95
C LEU A 418 6.18 30.51 13.20
N HIS A 419 4.94 30.84 13.59
CA HIS A 419 3.76 30.29 12.96
C HIS A 419 3.60 30.81 11.52
N ILE A 420 3.75 32.12 11.28
CA ILE A 420 3.70 32.72 9.93
C ILE A 420 4.82 32.18 9.06
N PHE A 421 6.04 32.10 9.56
CA PHE A 421 7.17 31.53 8.85
C PHE A 421 6.91 30.06 8.43
N GLY A 422 6.44 29.25 9.37
CA GLY A 422 6.09 27.85 9.09
C GLY A 422 4.98 27.72 8.05
N LEU A 423 3.97 28.59 8.08
CA LEU A 423 2.87 28.60 7.13
C LEU A 423 3.36 28.92 5.71
N ILE A 424 4.19 29.95 5.55
CA ILE A 424 4.78 30.32 4.25
C ILE A 424 5.63 29.18 3.70
N PHE A 425 6.45 28.56 4.56
CA PHE A 425 7.29 27.44 4.17
C PHE A 425 6.48 26.21 3.76
N ALA A 426 5.45 25.85 4.52
CA ALA A 426 4.56 24.72 4.21
C ALA A 426 3.84 24.94 2.85
N TRP A 427 3.28 26.13 2.61
CA TRP A 427 2.67 26.47 1.32
C TRP A 427 3.68 26.45 0.17
N GLY A 428 4.91 26.92 0.40
CA GLY A 428 6.00 26.83 -0.57
C GLY A 428 6.30 25.40 -1.01
N ILE A 429 6.37 24.46 -0.07
CA ILE A 429 6.53 23.02 -0.36
C ILE A 429 5.35 22.48 -1.17
N VAL A 430 4.11 22.77 -0.76
CA VAL A 430 2.90 22.31 -1.46
C VAL A 430 2.86 22.80 -2.90
N ILE A 431 3.16 24.06 -3.14
CA ILE A 431 3.21 24.65 -4.49
C ILE A 431 4.31 23.95 -5.31
N LEU A 432 5.50 23.81 -4.77
CA LEU A 432 6.64 23.17 -5.45
C LEU A 432 6.33 21.72 -5.86
N MET A 433 5.73 20.93 -4.96
CA MET A 433 5.38 19.53 -5.24
C MET A 433 4.29 19.42 -6.31
N ASN A 434 3.26 20.28 -6.27
CA ASN A 434 2.19 20.22 -7.28
C ASN A 434 2.66 20.75 -8.64
N SER A 435 3.50 21.79 -8.68
CA SER A 435 4.08 22.32 -9.93
C SER A 435 4.99 21.29 -10.59
N TRP A 436 5.82 20.59 -9.81
CA TRP A 436 6.68 19.53 -10.34
C TRP A 436 5.86 18.36 -10.90
N SER A 437 4.81 17.96 -10.22
CA SER A 437 3.91 16.89 -10.70
C SER A 437 3.21 17.27 -12.02
N LEU A 438 2.97 18.55 -12.25
CA LEU A 438 2.40 19.06 -13.51
C LEU A 438 3.45 19.07 -14.63
N ILE A 439 4.65 19.58 -14.35
CA ILE A 439 5.75 19.68 -15.30
C ILE A 439 6.23 18.29 -15.74
N SER A 440 6.35 17.34 -14.81
CA SER A 440 6.76 15.96 -15.12
C SER A 440 5.77 15.16 -15.97
N LYS A 441 4.51 15.62 -16.07
CA LYS A 441 3.49 15.04 -16.97
C LYS A 441 3.48 15.68 -18.36
N LEU A 442 4.11 16.86 -18.50
CA LEU A 442 4.22 17.59 -19.76
C LEU A 442 5.54 17.31 -20.49
N MET A 443 6.53 16.78 -19.78
CA MET A 443 7.81 16.27 -20.34
C MET A 443 7.75 14.76 -20.58
#